data_386db444506770675c319d97aa45f955
#
_entry.id   386db444506770675c319d97aa45f955
#
_cell.length_a   1.000
_cell.length_b   1.000
_cell.length_c   1.000
_cell.angle_alpha   90.00
_cell.angle_beta   90.00
_cell.angle_gamma   90.00
#
_symmetry.space_group_name_H-M   'P 1'
#
loop_
_entity.id
_entity.type
_entity.pdbx_description
1 polymer ?
#
loop_
_entity_poly.entity_id
_entity_poly.type
_entity_poly.pdbx_seq_one_letter_code
_entity_poly.pdbx_strand_id
1 'polypeptide(L)'
;DIGLGIPAEPLFRSRDNGQVYINVRCFSQFGAPVNTSLDAYITGLRYSGFSEVYEYRINGDGTIALHHILEPEGPMPALLPRIGLTMTLIDPLQQVKWYGRGPEENYPDRKTGYAIGIYENNVDDMFEPYLIPQDCGLRCDNRWLAMSNKSGLGLRFAMDEPFNFNAYHYSTDNLTKAVYTYQLQKQDGITLNLDYNTTGVGCTACYVLPGYQVKPARYERHLTIKPISQ
;
A
#
# COMPACT_ATOMS: atom_id res chain seq x y z
N ASP A 1 0.95 0.50 -11.65
CA ASP A 1 0.36 1.79 -11.28
C ASP A 1 -0.08 2.54 -12.54
N ILE A 2 -1.31 2.36 -12.96
CA ILE A 2 -1.92 3.19 -14.00
C ILE A 2 -2.98 4.04 -13.29
N GLY A 3 -2.52 4.75 -12.29
CA GLY A 3 -3.29 5.78 -11.63
C GLY A 3 -3.30 7.05 -12.47
N LEU A 4 -4.06 7.06 -13.54
CA LEU A 4 -4.58 8.32 -14.04
C LEU A 4 -5.76 8.70 -13.15
N GLY A 5 -5.43 9.00 -11.89
CA GLY A 5 -6.37 9.60 -10.98
C GLY A 5 -6.83 10.92 -11.57
N ILE A 6 -8.13 11.14 -11.64
CA ILE A 6 -8.68 12.50 -11.70
C ILE A 6 -8.00 13.25 -10.56
N PRO A 7 -7.39 14.45 -10.79
CA PRO A 7 -6.71 15.16 -9.73
C PRO A 7 -7.65 15.29 -8.54
N ALA A 8 -7.21 14.76 -7.39
CA ALA A 8 -8.00 14.88 -6.17
C ALA A 8 -8.10 16.35 -5.79
N GLU A 9 -9.27 16.93 -5.90
CA GLU A 9 -9.51 18.25 -5.35
C GLU A 9 -9.77 18.11 -3.85
N PRO A 10 -8.97 18.76 -2.98
CA PRO A 10 -9.27 18.79 -1.57
C PRO A 10 -10.58 19.56 -1.37
N LEU A 11 -11.64 18.83 -1.01
CA LEU A 11 -12.98 19.40 -0.89
C LEU A 11 -13.12 20.35 0.30
N PHE A 12 -12.25 20.22 1.30
CA PHE A 12 -12.34 21.03 2.50
C PHE A 12 -11.03 21.07 3.30
N ARG A 13 -10.63 22.27 3.75
CA ARG A 13 -9.59 22.49 4.75
C ARG A 13 -10.16 23.36 5.86
N SER A 14 -10.06 22.91 7.11
CA SER A 14 -10.36 23.75 8.26
C SER A 14 -9.21 23.71 9.28
N ARG A 15 -9.08 24.77 10.07
CA ARG A 15 -8.24 24.82 11.26
C ARG A 15 -9.14 24.98 12.47
N ASP A 16 -9.01 24.07 13.44
CA ASP A 16 -9.66 24.19 14.72
C ASP A 16 -8.71 23.73 15.82
N ASN A 17 -8.55 24.52 16.86
CA ASN A 17 -7.72 24.21 18.04
C ASN A 17 -6.30 23.67 17.75
N GLY A 18 -5.63 24.20 16.71
CA GLY A 18 -4.29 23.79 16.31
C GLY A 18 -4.24 22.49 15.48
N GLN A 19 -5.38 21.94 15.10
CA GLN A 19 -5.51 20.80 14.20
C GLN A 19 -5.84 21.25 12.77
N VAL A 20 -5.37 20.50 11.78
CA VAL A 20 -5.73 20.68 10.38
C VAL A 20 -6.53 19.47 9.92
N TYR A 21 -7.68 19.72 9.31
CA TYR A 21 -8.54 18.72 8.70
C TYR A 21 -8.48 18.85 7.19
N ILE A 22 -8.27 17.73 6.48
CA ILE A 22 -8.24 17.70 5.02
C ILE A 22 -9.09 16.51 4.58
N ASN A 23 -10.13 16.79 3.78
CA ASN A 23 -10.92 15.76 3.12
C ASN A 23 -10.57 15.73 1.63
N VAL A 24 -10.32 14.52 1.11
CA VAL A 24 -10.05 14.29 -0.31
C VAL A 24 -11.02 13.22 -0.80
N ARG A 25 -11.60 13.45 -1.97
CA ARG A 25 -12.35 12.43 -2.70
C ARG A 25 -11.72 12.23 -4.06
N CYS A 26 -11.54 10.99 -4.45
CA CYS A 26 -11.00 10.63 -5.75
C CYS A 26 -11.61 9.33 -6.25
N PHE A 27 -11.31 9.00 -7.48
CA PHE A 27 -11.70 7.75 -8.10
C PHE A 27 -10.45 7.07 -8.68
N SER A 28 -10.13 5.87 -8.20
CA SER A 28 -9.04 5.04 -8.71
C SER A 28 -9.58 4.05 -9.75
N GLN A 29 -9.31 4.34 -11.01
CA GLN A 29 -9.81 3.55 -12.13
C GLN A 29 -8.89 2.34 -12.42
N PHE A 30 -9.49 1.19 -12.71
CA PHE A 30 -8.77 0.04 -13.26
C PHE A 30 -8.64 0.13 -14.79
N GLY A 31 -7.48 -0.30 -15.29
CA GLY A 31 -7.21 -0.37 -16.72
C GLY A 31 -6.78 0.95 -17.35
N ALA A 32 -6.53 0.90 -18.67
CA ALA A 32 -6.23 2.10 -19.42
C ALA A 32 -7.45 3.03 -19.42
N PRO A 33 -7.23 4.37 -19.46
CA PRO A 33 -8.33 5.30 -19.64
C PRO A 33 -9.09 4.87 -20.90
N VAL A 34 -10.37 4.58 -20.73
CA VAL A 34 -11.23 4.30 -21.88
C VAL A 34 -11.13 5.54 -22.74
N ASN A 35 -10.65 5.32 -23.97
CA ASN A 35 -10.59 6.39 -24.97
C ASN A 35 -11.96 7.05 -24.97
N THR A 36 -12.03 8.34 -24.70
CA THR A 36 -13.28 9.13 -24.63
C THR A 36 -13.89 9.29 -26.04
N SER A 37 -13.96 8.19 -26.78
CA SER A 37 -14.69 8.15 -28.03
C SER A 37 -16.19 8.25 -27.74
N LEU A 38 -16.90 8.83 -28.66
CA LEU A 38 -18.37 8.92 -28.64
C LEU A 38 -19.01 7.56 -28.32
N ASP A 39 -18.35 6.46 -28.75
CA ASP A 39 -18.78 5.08 -28.50
C ASP A 39 -18.80 4.71 -27.02
N ALA A 40 -17.85 5.18 -26.21
CA ALA A 40 -17.82 4.95 -24.76
C ALA A 40 -19.03 5.64 -24.08
N TYR A 41 -19.40 6.81 -24.55
CA TYR A 41 -20.55 7.54 -24.06
C TYR A 41 -21.88 6.86 -24.46
N ILE A 42 -21.96 6.36 -25.71
CA ILE A 42 -23.15 5.70 -26.25
C ILE A 42 -23.33 4.30 -25.67
N THR A 43 -22.26 3.55 -25.44
CA THR A 43 -22.31 2.18 -24.92
C THR A 43 -22.48 2.11 -23.41
N GLY A 44 -22.47 3.24 -22.69
CA GLY A 44 -22.62 3.27 -21.24
C GLY A 44 -21.49 2.51 -20.54
N LEU A 45 -20.29 2.54 -21.09
CA LEU A 45 -19.10 1.95 -20.48
C LEU A 45 -18.93 2.53 -19.08
N ARG A 46 -19.24 1.74 -18.09
CA ARG A 46 -19.09 2.11 -16.69
C ARG A 46 -17.62 2.05 -16.35
N TYR A 47 -17.11 3.13 -15.80
CA TYR A 47 -15.80 3.13 -15.17
C TYR A 47 -15.80 2.05 -14.08
N SER A 48 -14.70 1.34 -14.00
CA SER A 48 -14.50 0.26 -13.03
C SER A 48 -13.34 0.67 -12.13
N GLY A 49 -13.57 0.69 -10.82
CA GLY A 49 -12.58 1.16 -9.88
C GLY A 49 -13.10 1.31 -8.47
N PHE A 50 -12.44 2.15 -7.70
CA PHE A 50 -12.87 2.53 -6.36
C PHE A 50 -13.12 4.03 -6.26
N SER A 51 -14.26 4.39 -5.69
CA SER A 51 -14.50 5.71 -5.11
C SER A 51 -13.82 5.75 -3.74
N GLU A 52 -12.99 6.75 -3.52
CA GLU A 52 -12.17 6.83 -2.32
C GLU A 52 -12.38 8.13 -1.57
N VAL A 53 -12.46 8.03 -0.25
CA VAL A 53 -12.53 9.17 0.67
C VAL A 53 -11.36 9.09 1.64
N TYR A 54 -10.56 10.15 1.68
CA TYR A 54 -9.46 10.32 2.65
C TYR A 54 -9.82 11.46 3.59
N GLU A 55 -9.93 11.18 4.87
CA GLU A 55 -10.16 12.17 5.93
C GLU A 55 -8.93 12.25 6.82
N TYR A 56 -8.13 13.29 6.61
CA TYR A 56 -6.92 13.53 7.40
C TYR A 56 -7.20 14.46 8.56
N ARG A 57 -6.67 14.11 9.74
CA ARG A 57 -6.52 15.00 10.88
C ARG A 57 -5.05 15.07 11.25
N ILE A 58 -4.47 16.26 11.13
CA ILE A 58 -3.06 16.53 11.41
C ILE A 58 -3.00 17.34 12.71
N ASN A 59 -2.30 16.81 13.70
CA ASN A 59 -2.14 17.42 15.01
C ASN A 59 -0.86 18.26 15.07
N GLY A 60 -0.78 19.18 16.05
CA GLY A 60 0.38 20.04 16.23
C GLY A 60 1.69 19.32 16.61
N ASP A 61 1.61 18.07 17.09
CA ASP A 61 2.76 17.20 17.36
C ASP A 61 3.25 16.44 16.10
N GLY A 62 2.68 16.73 14.94
CA GLY A 62 2.98 16.06 13.68
C GLY A 62 2.28 14.71 13.49
N THR A 63 1.47 14.25 14.45
CA THR A 63 0.68 13.03 14.27
C THR A 63 -0.40 13.23 13.23
N ILE A 64 -0.48 12.31 12.26
CA ILE A 64 -1.50 12.27 11.21
C ILE A 64 -2.41 11.07 11.50
N ALA A 65 -3.69 11.33 11.68
CA ALA A 65 -4.72 10.31 11.64
C ALA A 65 -5.42 10.37 10.28
N LEU A 66 -5.49 9.23 9.61
CA LEU A 66 -6.19 9.06 8.34
C LEU A 66 -7.32 8.06 8.54
N HIS A 67 -8.54 8.46 8.18
CA HIS A 67 -9.66 7.58 7.93
C HIS A 67 -9.83 7.44 6.42
N HIS A 68 -9.73 6.21 5.92
CA HIS A 68 -9.78 5.89 4.50
C HIS A 68 -10.92 4.94 4.20
N ILE A 69 -11.78 5.34 3.26
CA ILE A 69 -12.94 4.56 2.80
C ILE A 69 -12.79 4.34 1.30
N LEU A 70 -12.99 3.08 0.87
CA LEU A 70 -13.01 2.66 -0.53
C LEU A 70 -14.32 1.95 -0.82
N GLU A 71 -15.03 2.41 -1.84
CA GLU A 71 -16.28 1.80 -2.34
C GLU A 71 -16.06 1.31 -3.77
N PRO A 72 -16.29 0.01 -4.07
CA PRO A 72 -16.13 -0.50 -5.43
C PRO A 72 -17.25 0.02 -6.33
N GLU A 73 -16.89 0.45 -7.54
CA GLU A 73 -17.84 0.94 -8.54
C GLU A 73 -17.62 0.27 -9.90
N GLY A 74 -18.72 -0.04 -10.57
CA GLY A 74 -18.73 -0.66 -11.90
C GLY A 74 -18.39 -2.16 -11.88
N PRO A 75 -18.13 -2.75 -13.06
CA PRO A 75 -17.72 -4.14 -13.18
C PRO A 75 -16.34 -4.38 -12.58
N MET A 76 -16.25 -5.16 -11.51
CA MET A 76 -14.99 -5.41 -10.80
C MET A 76 -14.33 -6.72 -11.23
N PRO A 77 -12.99 -6.82 -11.16
CA PRO A 77 -12.31 -8.08 -11.36
C PRO A 77 -12.70 -9.11 -10.30
N ALA A 78 -12.55 -10.39 -10.59
CA ALA A 78 -12.93 -11.47 -9.67
C ALA A 78 -12.13 -11.45 -8.36
N LEU A 79 -10.90 -10.92 -8.39
CA LEU A 79 -10.03 -10.72 -7.23
C LEU A 79 -9.10 -9.52 -7.47
N LEU A 80 -8.58 -8.98 -6.38
CA LEU A 80 -7.56 -7.94 -6.38
C LEU A 80 -6.22 -8.52 -5.91
N PRO A 81 -5.08 -8.14 -6.47
CA PRO A 81 -3.78 -8.56 -5.94
C PRO A 81 -3.53 -8.01 -4.54
N ARG A 82 -3.89 -6.77 -4.31
CA ARG A 82 -3.79 -6.07 -3.02
C ARG A 82 -4.78 -4.91 -2.93
N ILE A 83 -5.04 -4.44 -1.74
CA ILE A 83 -5.79 -3.22 -1.45
C ILE A 83 -5.14 -2.51 -0.26
N GLY A 84 -4.81 -1.23 -0.39
CA GLY A 84 -4.09 -0.49 0.63
C GLY A 84 -3.57 0.85 0.14
N LEU A 85 -2.51 1.33 0.77
CA LEU A 85 -1.85 2.60 0.48
C LEU A 85 -0.43 2.36 -0.01
N THR A 86 -0.02 3.11 -1.02
CA THR A 86 1.37 3.18 -1.46
C THR A 86 1.89 4.59 -1.25
N MET A 87 3.09 4.71 -0.71
CA MET A 87 3.75 6.00 -0.53
C MET A 87 5.25 5.90 -0.79
N THR A 88 5.86 7.03 -1.12
CA THR A 88 7.32 7.13 -1.23
C THR A 88 7.87 7.83 0.01
N LEU A 89 8.78 7.17 0.71
CA LEU A 89 9.54 7.74 1.81
C LEU A 89 10.91 8.20 1.33
N ILE A 90 11.51 9.13 2.07
CA ILE A 90 12.88 9.59 1.81
C ILE A 90 13.89 8.46 2.12
N ASP A 91 14.93 8.37 1.31
CA ASP A 91 15.97 7.32 1.41
C ASP A 91 16.58 7.12 2.80
N PRO A 92 16.89 8.15 3.62
CA PRO A 92 17.48 7.92 4.94
C PRO A 92 16.66 7.05 5.91
N LEU A 93 15.36 6.80 5.66
CA LEU A 93 14.50 6.00 6.54
C LEU A 93 14.66 4.48 6.32
N GLN A 94 15.91 4.01 6.26
CA GLN A 94 16.31 2.64 5.92
C GLN A 94 16.08 1.61 7.03
N GLN A 95 16.05 2.04 8.30
CA GLN A 95 15.90 1.13 9.44
C GLN A 95 14.43 0.78 9.62
N VAL A 96 14.09 -0.49 9.49
CA VAL A 96 12.73 -1.01 9.57
C VAL A 96 12.56 -1.81 10.84
N LYS A 97 11.56 -1.49 11.65
CA LYS A 97 11.18 -2.25 12.84
C LYS A 97 9.68 -2.48 12.82
N TRP A 98 9.24 -3.72 13.05
CA TRP A 98 7.81 -4.02 13.03
C TRP A 98 7.39 -5.01 14.10
N TYR A 99 6.12 -4.95 14.48
CA TYR A 99 5.47 -5.97 15.28
C TYR A 99 4.45 -6.70 14.42
N GLY A 100 4.80 -7.88 13.97
CA GLY A 100 4.05 -8.70 13.04
C GLY A 100 4.71 -10.03 12.80
N ARG A 101 4.45 -10.65 11.66
CA ARG A 101 5.14 -11.90 11.27
C ARG A 101 6.50 -11.60 10.66
N GLY A 102 7.45 -12.51 10.90
CA GLY A 102 8.81 -12.40 10.40
C GLY A 102 9.71 -13.56 10.82
N PRO A 103 11.04 -13.38 10.62
CA PRO A 103 11.70 -12.20 10.05
C PRO A 103 11.62 -12.09 8.52
N GLU A 104 11.53 -13.22 7.80
CA GLU A 104 11.55 -13.27 6.34
C GLU A 104 10.17 -12.93 5.75
N GLU A 105 10.11 -12.79 4.41
CA GLU A 105 8.86 -12.56 3.71
C GLU A 105 7.85 -13.68 3.96
N ASN A 106 6.62 -13.29 4.09
CA ASN A 106 5.51 -14.21 4.29
C ASN A 106 4.24 -13.62 3.67
N TYR A 107 3.32 -14.50 3.25
CA TYR A 107 2.10 -14.14 2.52
C TYR A 107 0.88 -14.76 3.19
N PRO A 108 -0.34 -14.28 2.95
CA PRO A 108 -1.54 -14.79 3.61
C PRO A 108 -1.70 -16.30 3.59
N ASP A 109 -1.30 -16.94 2.50
CA ASP A 109 -1.32 -18.41 2.31
C ASP A 109 0.02 -19.11 2.61
N ARG A 110 1.05 -18.35 3.01
CA ARG A 110 2.41 -18.82 3.33
C ARG A 110 2.95 -18.11 4.58
N LYS A 111 2.26 -18.21 5.70
CA LYS A 111 2.65 -17.52 6.94
C LYS A 111 2.68 -18.38 8.20
N THR A 112 2.29 -19.67 8.11
CA THR A 112 2.18 -20.53 9.29
C THR A 112 3.51 -20.75 10.00
N GLY A 113 4.63 -20.80 9.26
CA GLY A 113 5.97 -20.98 9.81
C GLY A 113 6.58 -19.71 10.42
N TYR A 114 5.93 -18.54 10.31
CA TYR A 114 6.46 -17.26 10.75
C TYR A 114 5.76 -16.80 12.02
N ALA A 115 6.51 -16.70 13.11
CA ALA A 115 5.96 -16.27 14.41
C ALA A 115 5.65 -14.77 14.42
N ILE A 116 4.67 -14.39 15.23
CA ILE A 116 4.44 -12.97 15.54
C ILE A 116 5.45 -12.54 16.59
N GLY A 117 6.18 -11.48 16.31
CA GLY A 117 7.22 -10.93 17.16
C GLY A 117 7.59 -9.51 16.77
N ILE A 118 8.57 -8.96 17.46
CA ILE A 118 9.20 -7.68 17.08
C ILE A 118 10.48 -8.02 16.33
N TYR A 119 10.58 -7.52 15.11
CA TYR A 119 11.70 -7.75 14.22
C TYR A 119 12.28 -6.42 13.73
N GLU A 120 13.52 -6.48 13.30
CA GLU A 120 14.26 -5.35 12.74
C GLU A 120 15.00 -5.80 11.48
N ASN A 121 15.06 -4.94 10.48
CA ASN A 121 15.82 -5.16 9.27
C ASN A 121 16.17 -3.81 8.60
N ASN A 122 16.90 -3.86 7.50
CA ASN A 122 17.14 -2.74 6.61
C ASN A 122 16.30 -2.91 5.33
N VAL A 123 15.88 -1.81 4.71
CA VAL A 123 15.08 -1.86 3.47
C VAL A 123 15.75 -2.68 2.37
N ASP A 124 17.07 -2.51 2.18
CA ASP A 124 17.81 -3.26 1.17
C ASP A 124 17.80 -4.76 1.41
N ASP A 125 17.83 -5.19 2.68
CA ASP A 125 17.84 -6.61 3.07
C ASP A 125 16.43 -7.24 3.08
N MET A 126 15.39 -6.46 2.85
CA MET A 126 14.00 -6.96 2.77
C MET A 126 13.57 -7.30 1.34
N PHE A 127 14.36 -6.89 0.35
CA PHE A 127 14.08 -7.18 -1.05
C PHE A 127 14.52 -8.60 -1.41
N GLU A 128 13.61 -9.40 -1.98
CA GLU A 128 13.89 -10.76 -2.45
C GLU A 128 14.25 -10.74 -3.94
N PRO A 129 15.49 -11.06 -4.30
CA PRO A 129 15.94 -10.99 -5.69
C PRO A 129 15.48 -12.21 -6.52
N TYR A 130 14.19 -12.35 -6.70
CA TYR A 130 13.64 -13.40 -7.55
C TYR A 130 14.20 -13.33 -8.97
N LEU A 131 14.34 -14.49 -9.62
CA LEU A 131 14.89 -14.60 -10.97
C LEU A 131 14.14 -13.72 -11.98
N ILE A 132 12.83 -13.69 -11.88
CA ILE A 132 11.98 -12.72 -12.59
C ILE A 132 11.54 -11.69 -11.56
N PRO A 133 11.91 -10.41 -11.73
CA PRO A 133 11.51 -9.35 -10.82
C PRO A 133 9.99 -9.31 -10.63
N GLN A 134 9.58 -9.11 -9.40
CA GLN A 134 8.17 -9.03 -9.01
C GLN A 134 8.05 -8.33 -7.66
N ASP A 135 6.81 -8.03 -7.27
CA ASP A 135 6.52 -7.59 -5.92
C ASP A 135 6.93 -8.68 -4.92
N CYS A 136 7.62 -8.30 -3.85
CA CYS A 136 8.23 -9.24 -2.91
C CYS A 136 8.41 -8.62 -1.52
N GLY A 137 8.95 -9.40 -0.60
CA GLY A 137 9.32 -8.90 0.72
C GLY A 137 8.13 -8.60 1.65
N LEU A 138 6.95 -9.16 1.39
CA LEU A 138 5.76 -8.91 2.21
C LEU A 138 5.94 -9.42 3.64
N ARG A 139 5.48 -8.65 4.64
CA ARG A 139 5.33 -9.04 6.05
C ARG A 139 3.86 -8.93 6.43
N CYS A 140 3.27 -10.02 6.93
CA CYS A 140 1.84 -10.09 7.25
C CYS A 140 1.55 -9.84 8.74
N ASP A 141 0.28 -9.55 9.00
CA ASP A 141 -0.31 -9.47 10.34
C ASP A 141 0.42 -8.47 11.26
N ASN A 142 0.77 -7.28 10.73
CA ASN A 142 1.48 -6.25 11.47
C ASN A 142 0.51 -5.42 12.31
N ARG A 143 0.91 -5.07 13.54
CA ARG A 143 0.21 -4.14 14.44
C ARG A 143 0.77 -2.74 14.33
N TRP A 144 2.06 -2.65 14.06
CA TRP A 144 2.74 -1.41 13.75
C TRP A 144 4.03 -1.66 12.96
N LEU A 145 4.45 -0.65 12.25
CA LEU A 145 5.69 -0.53 11.52
C LEU A 145 6.35 0.79 11.90
N ALA A 146 7.65 0.80 12.10
CA ALA A 146 8.46 2.01 12.24
C ALA A 146 9.57 2.00 11.20
N MET A 147 9.79 3.14 10.56
CA MET A 147 10.89 3.36 9.63
C MET A 147 11.66 4.59 10.08
N SER A 148 12.96 4.45 10.29
CA SER A 148 13.81 5.50 10.84
C SER A 148 15.17 5.57 10.15
N ASN A 149 15.83 6.70 10.32
CA ASN A 149 17.21 6.88 9.92
C ASN A 149 18.17 6.37 11.03
N LYS A 150 19.47 6.42 10.77
CA LYS A 150 20.52 5.98 11.71
C LYS A 150 20.55 6.77 13.03
N SER A 151 19.95 7.97 13.09
CA SER A 151 19.83 8.77 14.32
C SER A 151 18.51 8.54 15.06
N GLY A 152 17.70 7.58 14.63
CA GLY A 152 16.43 7.24 15.26
C GLY A 152 15.25 8.15 14.93
N LEU A 153 15.46 9.15 14.06
CA LEU A 153 14.37 9.98 13.57
C LEU A 153 13.59 9.25 12.48
N GLY A 154 12.26 9.24 12.57
CA GLY A 154 11.46 8.49 11.62
C GLY A 154 9.96 8.62 11.80
N LEU A 155 9.25 7.65 11.27
CA LEU A 155 7.80 7.55 11.30
C LEU A 155 7.37 6.18 11.81
N ARG A 156 6.32 6.15 12.61
CA ARG A 156 5.62 4.94 13.03
C ARG A 156 4.22 4.92 12.43
N PHE A 157 3.87 3.80 11.83
CA PHE A 157 2.59 3.52 11.21
C PHE A 157 1.85 2.47 12.06
N ALA A 158 0.58 2.69 12.32
CA ALA A 158 -0.29 1.73 13.01
C ALA A 158 -1.71 1.84 12.46
N MET A 159 -2.39 0.70 12.34
CA MET A 159 -3.78 0.65 11.91
C MET A 159 -4.67 0.05 13.00
N ASP A 160 -5.97 0.26 12.87
CA ASP A 160 -7.01 -0.31 13.74
C ASP A 160 -7.12 -1.83 13.63
N GLU A 161 -6.75 -2.40 12.47
CA GLU A 161 -6.66 -3.83 12.23
C GLU A 161 -5.24 -4.23 11.78
N PRO A 162 -4.86 -5.50 11.93
CA PRO A 162 -3.59 -5.98 11.37
C PRO A 162 -3.50 -5.73 9.87
N PHE A 163 -2.35 -5.29 9.42
CA PHE A 163 -2.06 -4.95 8.02
C PHE A 163 -0.82 -5.68 7.52
N ASN A 164 -0.62 -5.68 6.22
CA ASN A 164 0.59 -6.18 5.59
C ASN A 164 1.44 -5.02 5.09
N PHE A 165 2.76 -5.19 4.99
CA PHE A 165 3.62 -4.20 4.36
C PHE A 165 4.77 -4.85 3.61
N ASN A 166 5.29 -4.13 2.62
CA ASN A 166 6.63 -4.31 2.09
C ASN A 166 7.26 -2.95 1.79
N ALA A 167 8.60 -2.92 1.75
CA ALA A 167 9.38 -1.74 1.48
C ALA A 167 10.61 -2.09 0.62
N TYR A 168 10.86 -1.32 -0.42
CA TYR A 168 11.99 -1.51 -1.34
C TYR A 168 12.29 -0.24 -2.14
N HIS A 169 13.43 -0.24 -2.86
CA HIS A 169 13.89 0.91 -3.67
C HIS A 169 13.46 0.85 -5.15
N TYR A 170 12.38 0.21 -5.46
CA TYR A 170 11.91 0.07 -6.85
C TYR A 170 10.48 0.57 -6.98
N SER A 171 10.13 1.13 -8.15
CA SER A 171 8.73 1.41 -8.43
C SER A 171 8.00 0.13 -8.86
N THR A 172 6.70 0.07 -8.60
CA THR A 172 5.83 -1.02 -9.08
C THR A 172 5.92 -1.17 -10.60
N ASP A 173 6.02 -0.05 -11.33
CA ASP A 173 6.16 -0.04 -12.78
C ASP A 173 7.48 -0.68 -13.22
N ASN A 174 8.60 -0.39 -12.53
CA ASN A 174 9.88 -1.00 -12.84
C ASN A 174 9.87 -2.51 -12.53
N LEU A 175 9.32 -2.92 -11.37
CA LEU A 175 9.18 -4.35 -11.04
C LEU A 175 8.31 -5.11 -12.05
N THR A 176 7.26 -4.48 -12.58
CA THR A 176 6.35 -5.09 -13.54
C THR A 176 6.98 -5.23 -14.93
N LYS A 177 7.79 -4.26 -15.36
CA LYS A 177 8.40 -4.23 -16.71
C LYS A 177 9.70 -4.99 -16.81
N ALA A 178 10.45 -5.12 -15.71
CA ALA A 178 11.72 -5.82 -15.69
C ALA A 178 11.51 -7.32 -15.88
N VAL A 179 12.20 -7.92 -16.88
CA VAL A 179 12.22 -9.36 -17.12
C VAL A 179 13.38 -10.02 -16.37
N TYR A 180 14.44 -9.25 -16.11
CA TYR A 180 15.64 -9.70 -15.41
C TYR A 180 16.06 -8.70 -14.33
N THR A 181 16.70 -9.17 -13.29
CA THR A 181 17.14 -8.35 -12.15
C THR A 181 18.06 -7.20 -12.53
N TYR A 182 18.91 -7.35 -13.56
CA TYR A 182 19.79 -6.27 -14.03
C TYR A 182 19.03 -5.09 -14.69
N GLN A 183 17.75 -5.26 -14.99
CA GLN A 183 16.89 -4.19 -15.54
C GLN A 183 16.23 -3.36 -14.43
N LEU A 184 16.37 -3.79 -13.18
CA LEU A 184 15.87 -3.04 -12.05
C LEU A 184 16.67 -1.76 -11.82
N GLN A 185 15.98 -0.67 -11.66
CA GLN A 185 16.54 0.65 -11.41
C GLN A 185 16.15 1.13 -10.03
N LYS A 186 17.12 1.17 -9.12
CA LYS A 186 16.93 1.78 -7.81
C LYS A 186 16.53 3.24 -7.96
N GLN A 187 15.51 3.65 -7.20
CA GLN A 187 15.12 5.06 -7.07
C GLN A 187 15.67 5.65 -5.76
N ASP A 188 15.75 6.98 -5.70
CA ASP A 188 16.27 7.71 -4.55
C ASP A 188 15.32 7.71 -3.33
N GLY A 189 14.19 7.03 -3.43
CA GLY A 189 13.22 6.91 -2.35
C GLY A 189 12.89 5.45 -2.06
N ILE A 190 12.16 5.25 -0.98
CA ILE A 190 11.66 3.95 -0.57
C ILE A 190 10.18 3.88 -0.93
N THR A 191 9.80 2.93 -1.79
CA THR A 191 8.40 2.58 -1.98
C THR A 191 7.95 1.79 -0.76
N LEU A 192 7.00 2.31 -0.01
CA LEU A 192 6.34 1.65 1.11
C LEU A 192 4.90 1.34 0.73
N ASN A 193 4.53 0.07 0.75
CA ASN A 193 3.16 -0.38 0.64
C ASN A 193 2.64 -0.75 2.03
N LEU A 194 1.46 -0.23 2.37
CA LEU A 194 0.71 -0.54 3.59
C LEU A 194 -0.63 -1.12 3.18
N ASP A 195 -0.72 -2.45 3.14
CA ASP A 195 -1.89 -3.12 2.61
C ASP A 195 -2.88 -3.50 3.70
N TYR A 196 -4.12 -3.16 3.48
CA TYR A 196 -5.24 -3.65 4.29
C TYR A 196 -5.40 -5.15 4.13
N ASN A 197 -5.33 -5.59 2.87
CA ASN A 197 -5.34 -7.00 2.50
C ASN A 197 -4.47 -7.25 1.28
N THR A 198 -3.88 -8.44 1.21
CA THR A 198 -3.08 -8.92 0.07
C THR A 198 -3.56 -10.31 -0.30
N THR A 199 -3.74 -10.58 -1.56
CA THR A 199 -4.03 -11.95 -2.06
C THR A 199 -2.80 -12.82 -1.86
N GLY A 200 -3.00 -14.09 -1.53
CA GLY A 200 -1.93 -15.07 -1.41
C GLY A 200 -1.21 -15.29 -2.73
N VAL A 201 -0.04 -15.90 -2.67
CA VAL A 201 0.80 -16.16 -3.86
C VAL A 201 0.42 -17.45 -4.59
N GLY A 202 -0.32 -18.36 -3.97
CA GLY A 202 -0.64 -19.67 -4.55
C GLY A 202 0.59 -20.52 -4.78
N CYS A 203 0.59 -21.27 -5.86
CA CYS A 203 1.76 -21.99 -6.35
C CYS A 203 1.81 -21.95 -7.89
N THR A 204 2.93 -22.33 -8.46
CA THR A 204 3.18 -22.27 -9.93
C THR A 204 2.10 -23.00 -10.75
N ALA A 205 1.52 -24.06 -10.22
CA ALA A 205 0.53 -24.91 -10.90
C ALA A 205 -0.91 -24.71 -10.40
N CYS A 206 -1.11 -23.97 -9.31
CA CYS A 206 -2.41 -23.83 -8.67
C CYS A 206 -2.74 -22.36 -8.43
N TYR A 207 -4.00 -22.02 -8.66
CA TYR A 207 -4.51 -20.70 -8.29
C TYR A 207 -4.56 -20.56 -6.77
N VAL A 208 -4.56 -19.31 -6.32
CA VAL A 208 -4.78 -18.96 -4.91
C VAL A 208 -6.14 -19.47 -4.45
N LEU A 209 -6.15 -20.19 -3.34
CA LEU A 209 -7.39 -20.70 -2.76
C LEU A 209 -8.34 -19.55 -2.39
N PRO A 210 -9.67 -19.75 -2.52
CA PRO A 210 -10.66 -18.67 -2.30
C PRO A 210 -10.52 -17.94 -0.96
N GLY A 211 -10.12 -18.62 0.10
CA GLY A 211 -9.93 -18.05 1.44
C GLY A 211 -8.75 -17.06 1.55
N TYR A 212 -7.86 -17.02 0.56
CA TYR A 212 -6.70 -16.11 0.50
C TYR A 212 -6.80 -15.09 -0.64
N GLN A 213 -7.97 -14.97 -1.26
CA GLN A 213 -8.24 -14.01 -2.33
C GLN A 213 -8.86 -12.74 -1.76
N VAL A 214 -8.28 -11.60 -2.10
CA VAL A 214 -8.89 -10.30 -1.83
C VAL A 214 -10.01 -10.05 -2.84
N LYS A 215 -11.21 -9.82 -2.35
CA LYS A 215 -12.39 -9.54 -3.19
C LYS A 215 -12.64 -8.03 -3.26
N PRO A 216 -13.14 -7.53 -4.40
CA PRO A 216 -13.67 -6.18 -4.46
C PRO A 216 -14.84 -6.05 -3.48
N ALA A 217 -14.65 -5.21 -2.47
CA ALA A 217 -15.62 -4.94 -1.42
C ALA A 217 -15.43 -3.52 -0.92
N ARG A 218 -16.32 -3.05 -0.05
CA ARG A 218 -16.06 -1.84 0.72
C ARG A 218 -14.96 -2.11 1.74
N TYR A 219 -13.97 -1.22 1.77
CA TYR A 219 -12.91 -1.21 2.79
C TYR A 219 -12.95 0.10 3.56
N GLU A 220 -12.69 0.02 4.85
CA GLU A 220 -12.62 1.17 5.74
C GLU A 220 -11.53 0.91 6.76
N ARG A 221 -10.58 1.85 6.91
CA ARG A 221 -9.42 1.70 7.78
C ARG A 221 -9.03 3.03 8.41
N HIS A 222 -8.51 2.92 9.62
CA HIS A 222 -7.90 4.04 10.32
C HIS A 222 -6.40 3.80 10.43
N LEU A 223 -5.62 4.71 9.86
CA LEU A 223 -4.17 4.71 9.92
C LEU A 223 -3.70 5.89 10.78
N THR A 224 -2.79 5.62 11.69
CA THR A 224 -2.06 6.65 12.43
C THR A 224 -0.61 6.65 11.98
N ILE A 225 -0.11 7.82 11.57
CA ILE A 225 1.30 8.07 11.27
C ILE A 225 1.82 9.02 12.33
N LYS A 226 2.83 8.58 13.08
CA LYS A 226 3.40 9.36 14.18
C LYS A 226 4.90 9.58 13.97
N PRO A 227 5.39 10.82 14.06
CA PRO A 227 6.83 11.06 14.15
C PRO A 227 7.42 10.36 15.37
N ILE A 228 8.61 9.79 15.19
CA ILE A 228 9.39 9.17 16.27
C ILE A 228 10.79 9.76 16.31
N SER A 229 11.33 9.85 17.53
CA SER A 229 12.74 10.12 17.81
C SER A 229 13.16 9.17 18.93
N GLN A 230 14.28 8.47 18.76
CA GLN A 230 14.89 7.65 19.82
C GLN A 230 15.78 8.51 20.69
#